data_d400893be6c87b15204ffbb1c544224a
#
_entry.id   d400893be6c87b15204ffbb1c544224a
#
_cell.length_a   1.000
_cell.length_b   1.000
_cell.length_c   1.000
_cell.angle_alpha   90.00
_cell.angle_beta   90.00
_cell.angle_gamma   90.00
#
_symmetry.space_group_name_H-M   'P 1'
#
loop_
_entity.id
_entity.type
_entity.pdbx_description
1 polymer ?
#
loop_
_entity_poly.entity_id
_entity_poly.type
_entity_poly.pdbx_seq_one_letter_code
_entity_poly.pdbx_strand_id
1 'polypeptide(L)'
;MQSPEKKTNLAEVLLFHHAHGRTAGVLRFAERLRQAGHTVHVPDLYEGRIFEEMKGGLHYAMKIGIQAIVERGVRAADMLPENLVYAGFSLGVLPAQKLAQTRRGAAGALFFHGCAPVSQFGPYWPLHVPVQIHAYDTDKVFMDGGDLFAARKLVANANAAELFLYPGKGHIFTDSSLPSYDEAATTLVLKRVLQFLDEIR
;
A
#
# COMPACT_ATOMS: atom_id res chain seq x y z
N MET A 1 -29.54 -28.70 1.68
CA MET A 1 -28.43 -28.30 0.80
C MET A 1 -27.57 -27.34 1.62
N GLN A 2 -26.40 -27.77 2.12
CA GLN A 2 -25.45 -26.89 2.77
C GLN A 2 -24.80 -26.04 1.68
N SER A 3 -24.84 -24.72 1.83
CA SER A 3 -24.08 -23.80 0.99
C SER A 3 -22.59 -24.17 1.09
N PRO A 4 -21.83 -24.19 -0.02
CA PRO A 4 -20.41 -24.47 0.04
C PRO A 4 -19.74 -23.42 0.93
N GLU A 5 -19.05 -23.85 1.97
CA GLU A 5 -18.17 -22.98 2.76
C GLU A 5 -17.19 -22.30 1.80
N LYS A 6 -17.30 -20.97 1.71
CA LYS A 6 -16.36 -20.15 0.94
C LYS A 6 -15.00 -20.30 1.63
N LYS A 7 -14.09 -21.11 1.05
CA LYS A 7 -12.71 -21.16 1.50
C LYS A 7 -12.15 -19.74 1.39
N THR A 8 -12.02 -19.05 2.51
CA THR A 8 -11.30 -17.77 2.58
C THR A 8 -9.83 -18.05 2.31
N ASN A 9 -9.32 -17.52 1.21
CA ASN A 9 -7.89 -17.55 0.92
C ASN A 9 -7.20 -16.58 1.89
N LEU A 10 -6.42 -17.11 2.83
CA LEU A 10 -5.68 -16.29 3.79
C LEU A 10 -4.40 -15.79 3.12
N ALA A 11 -4.39 -14.51 2.78
CA ALA A 11 -3.22 -13.86 2.20
C ALA A 11 -2.23 -13.44 3.28
N GLU A 12 -0.95 -13.40 2.91
CA GLU A 12 0.11 -12.80 3.73
C GLU A 12 0.52 -11.46 3.12
N VAL A 13 0.46 -10.39 3.92
CA VAL A 13 0.61 -9.00 3.48
C VAL A 13 1.83 -8.37 4.15
N LEU A 14 2.69 -7.74 3.37
CA LEU A 14 3.76 -6.87 3.87
C LEU A 14 3.36 -5.40 3.64
N LEU A 15 2.99 -4.70 4.72
CA LEU A 15 2.41 -3.36 4.71
C LEU A 15 3.41 -2.31 5.18
N PHE A 16 3.71 -1.33 4.34
CA PHE A 16 4.65 -0.25 4.62
C PHE A 16 3.92 1.05 4.99
N HIS A 17 4.42 1.70 6.04
CA HIS A 17 3.88 2.96 6.55
C HIS A 17 4.23 4.17 5.66
N HIS A 18 3.48 5.26 5.83
CA HIS A 18 3.69 6.56 5.17
C HIS A 18 4.77 7.42 5.85
N ALA A 19 4.93 8.67 5.38
CA ALA A 19 5.96 9.59 5.87
C ALA A 19 5.85 9.96 7.37
N HIS A 20 4.69 9.82 8.01
CA HIS A 20 4.58 10.02 9.46
C HIS A 20 5.25 8.91 10.30
N GLY A 21 5.65 7.79 9.68
CA GLY A 21 6.19 6.63 10.38
C GLY A 21 5.15 5.55 10.65
N ARG A 22 5.52 4.54 11.44
CA ARG A 22 4.65 3.43 11.82
C ARG A 22 3.67 3.86 12.93
N THR A 23 2.70 4.67 12.56
CA THR A 23 1.71 5.26 13.47
C THR A 23 0.74 4.22 14.05
N ALA A 24 0.02 4.62 15.10
CA ALA A 24 -1.06 3.79 15.64
C ALA A 24 -2.18 3.54 14.61
N GLY A 25 -2.44 4.47 13.68
CA GLY A 25 -3.43 4.30 12.62
C GLY A 25 -3.04 3.26 11.59
N VAL A 26 -1.78 3.24 11.15
CA VAL A 26 -1.23 2.17 10.29
C VAL A 26 -1.37 0.80 10.97
N LEU A 27 -1.04 0.71 12.26
CA LEU A 27 -1.19 -0.54 13.02
C LEU A 27 -2.66 -0.97 13.16
N ARG A 28 -3.59 -0.02 13.37
CA ARG A 28 -5.04 -0.33 13.39
C ARG A 28 -5.56 -0.80 12.03
N PHE A 29 -5.09 -0.22 10.94
CA PHE A 29 -5.44 -0.70 9.59
C PHE A 29 -4.96 -2.15 9.38
N ALA A 30 -3.72 -2.45 9.74
CA ALA A 30 -3.19 -3.82 9.70
C ALA A 30 -4.01 -4.78 10.58
N GLU A 31 -4.44 -4.33 11.77
CA GLU A 31 -5.26 -5.15 12.66
C GLU A 31 -6.63 -5.48 12.07
N ARG A 32 -7.24 -4.58 11.30
CA ARG A 32 -8.49 -4.86 10.56
C ARG A 32 -8.33 -6.00 9.56
N LEU A 33 -7.17 -6.08 8.89
CA LEU A 33 -6.86 -7.19 7.98
C LEU A 33 -6.59 -8.49 8.74
N ARG A 34 -5.91 -8.44 9.89
CA ARG A 34 -5.69 -9.61 10.76
C ARG A 34 -7.00 -10.17 11.33
N GLN A 35 -7.94 -9.31 11.73
CA GLN A 35 -9.28 -9.71 12.18
C GLN A 35 -10.08 -10.42 11.09
N ALA A 36 -9.80 -10.17 9.82
CA ALA A 36 -10.36 -10.91 8.69
C ALA A 36 -9.60 -12.24 8.39
N GLY A 37 -8.57 -12.56 9.19
CA GLY A 37 -7.81 -13.81 9.13
C GLY A 37 -6.47 -13.73 8.39
N HIS A 38 -6.13 -12.59 7.74
CA HIS A 38 -4.88 -12.46 6.99
C HIS A 38 -3.67 -12.30 7.92
N THR A 39 -2.49 -12.73 7.46
CA THR A 39 -1.23 -12.42 8.15
C THR A 39 -0.69 -11.09 7.65
N VAL A 40 -0.35 -10.16 8.56
CA VAL A 40 0.11 -8.83 8.18
C VAL A 40 1.39 -8.46 8.91
N HIS A 41 2.45 -8.21 8.16
CA HIS A 41 3.72 -7.68 8.64
C HIS A 41 3.77 -6.17 8.44
N VAL A 42 4.20 -5.43 9.45
CA VAL A 42 4.29 -3.97 9.41
C VAL A 42 5.69 -3.56 9.88
N PRO A 43 6.70 -3.62 9.01
CA PRO A 43 8.05 -3.22 9.39
C PRO A 43 8.12 -1.72 9.66
N ASP A 44 9.03 -1.35 10.55
CA ASP A 44 9.33 0.03 10.87
C ASP A 44 10.54 0.51 10.04
N LEU A 45 10.27 1.37 9.07
CA LEU A 45 11.30 1.93 8.19
C LEU A 45 12.03 3.12 8.82
N TYR A 46 11.53 3.62 9.97
CA TYR A 46 11.98 4.84 10.63
C TYR A 46 12.62 4.62 12.00
N GLU A 47 12.87 3.36 12.40
CA GLU A 47 13.55 3.02 13.65
C GLU A 47 12.85 3.61 14.90
N GLY A 48 11.53 3.48 14.95
CA GLY A 48 10.70 3.95 16.07
C GLY A 48 10.27 5.41 15.96
N ARG A 49 10.72 6.15 14.95
CA ARG A 49 10.35 7.57 14.83
C ARG A 49 8.96 7.74 14.24
N ILE A 50 8.17 8.61 14.89
CA ILE A 50 6.84 9.04 14.45
C ILE A 50 6.84 10.56 14.40
N PHE A 51 6.20 11.11 13.37
CA PHE A 51 6.11 12.54 13.11
C PHE A 51 4.65 12.97 13.09
N GLU A 52 4.32 14.02 13.84
CA GLU A 52 2.96 14.60 13.85
C GLU A 52 2.62 15.23 12.50
N GLU A 53 3.61 15.87 11.85
CA GLU A 53 3.45 16.51 10.55
C GLU A 53 4.14 15.71 9.44
N MET A 54 3.47 15.56 8.31
CA MET A 54 4.02 14.90 7.11
C MET A 54 5.34 15.53 6.64
N LYS A 55 5.45 16.88 6.75
CA LYS A 55 6.67 17.61 6.39
C LYS A 55 7.88 17.16 7.20
N GLY A 56 7.71 16.95 8.50
CA GLY A 56 8.77 16.44 9.39
C GLY A 56 9.24 15.04 8.98
N GLY A 57 8.30 14.15 8.70
CA GLY A 57 8.60 12.79 8.24
C GLY A 57 9.25 12.73 6.85
N LEU A 58 8.80 13.58 5.92
CA LEU A 58 9.44 13.70 4.60
C LEU A 58 10.85 14.27 4.69
N HIS A 59 11.07 15.28 5.54
CA HIS A 59 12.41 15.82 5.80
C HIS A 59 13.35 14.73 6.34
N TYR A 60 12.86 13.94 7.28
CA TYR A 60 13.63 12.80 7.82
C TYR A 60 13.93 11.76 6.73
N ALA A 61 12.94 11.38 5.91
CA ALA A 61 13.15 10.46 4.80
C ALA A 61 14.18 10.96 3.79
N MET A 62 14.14 12.26 3.45
CA MET A 62 15.13 12.88 2.57
C MET A 62 16.52 12.90 3.20
N LYS A 63 16.63 13.17 4.51
CA LYS A 63 17.90 13.19 5.24
C LYS A 63 18.58 11.84 5.24
N ILE A 64 17.85 10.74 5.43
CA ILE A 64 18.41 9.38 5.38
C ILE A 64 18.51 8.82 3.97
N GLY A 65 17.87 9.47 3.00
CA GLY A 65 17.80 9.08 1.60
C GLY A 65 16.59 8.19 1.29
N ILE A 66 15.79 8.59 0.32
CA ILE A 66 14.60 7.82 -0.12
C ILE A 66 15.01 6.40 -0.55
N GLN A 67 16.13 6.26 -1.25
CA GLN A 67 16.65 4.95 -1.64
C GLN A 67 16.93 4.04 -0.42
N ALA A 68 17.47 4.59 0.67
CA ALA A 68 17.71 3.83 1.90
C ALA A 68 16.40 3.35 2.54
N ILE A 69 15.33 4.15 2.50
CA ILE A 69 13.98 3.74 2.92
C ILE A 69 13.46 2.57 2.09
N VAL A 70 13.58 2.67 0.77
CA VAL A 70 13.19 1.60 -0.16
C VAL A 70 13.96 0.31 0.14
N GLU A 71 15.27 0.40 0.36
CA GLU A 71 16.12 -0.75 0.66
C GLU A 71 15.80 -1.38 2.03
N ARG A 72 15.46 -0.57 3.04
CA ARG A 72 14.95 -1.09 4.33
C ARG A 72 13.69 -1.91 4.12
N GLY A 73 12.75 -1.40 3.31
CA GLY A 73 11.52 -2.12 2.96
C GLY A 73 11.79 -3.42 2.19
N VAL A 74 12.72 -3.40 1.24
CA VAL A 74 13.12 -4.61 0.50
C VAL A 74 13.70 -5.66 1.44
N ARG A 75 14.64 -5.27 2.32
CA ARG A 75 15.23 -6.19 3.32
C ARG A 75 14.20 -6.74 4.31
N ALA A 76 13.13 -6.02 4.60
CA ALA A 76 12.06 -6.53 5.47
C ALA A 76 11.35 -7.76 4.88
N ALA A 77 11.48 -8.00 3.57
CA ALA A 77 10.93 -9.17 2.90
C ALA A 77 11.88 -10.39 2.88
N ASP A 78 13.16 -10.24 3.22
CA ASP A 78 14.18 -11.28 3.01
C ASP A 78 13.87 -12.60 3.72
N MET A 79 13.30 -12.54 4.93
CA MET A 79 12.96 -13.72 5.73
C MET A 79 11.49 -14.13 5.62
N LEU A 80 10.70 -13.48 4.75
CA LEU A 80 9.29 -13.77 4.54
C LEU A 80 9.09 -14.66 3.29
N PRO A 81 7.97 -15.39 3.21
CA PRO A 81 7.62 -16.19 2.04
C PRO A 81 7.65 -15.39 0.74
N GLU A 82 7.79 -16.07 -0.40
CA GLU A 82 7.76 -15.40 -1.72
C GLU A 82 6.36 -14.91 -2.08
N ASN A 83 5.32 -15.67 -1.71
CA ASN A 83 3.92 -15.40 -2.06
C ASN A 83 3.28 -14.33 -1.15
N LEU A 84 3.69 -13.08 -1.32
CA LEU A 84 3.21 -11.94 -0.52
C LEU A 84 2.41 -10.95 -1.36
N VAL A 85 1.42 -10.32 -0.71
CA VAL A 85 0.82 -9.08 -1.18
C VAL A 85 1.61 -7.91 -0.60
N TYR A 86 2.13 -7.05 -1.46
CA TYR A 86 2.90 -5.87 -1.06
C TYR A 86 1.99 -4.66 -0.98
N ALA A 87 1.85 -4.11 0.21
CA ALA A 87 0.99 -2.97 0.48
C ALA A 87 1.79 -1.77 1.00
N GLY A 88 1.36 -0.55 0.67
CA GLY A 88 2.03 0.64 1.16
C GLY A 88 1.18 1.89 1.13
N PHE A 89 1.42 2.77 2.11
CA PHE A 89 0.78 4.07 2.19
C PHE A 89 1.75 5.17 1.75
N SER A 90 1.40 5.96 0.73
CA SER A 90 2.17 7.13 0.26
C SER A 90 3.66 6.76 0.06
N LEU A 91 4.58 7.29 0.86
CA LEU A 91 6.01 6.93 0.82
C LEU A 91 6.25 5.40 0.85
N GLY A 92 5.45 4.67 1.62
CA GLY A 92 5.50 3.20 1.71
C GLY A 92 5.13 2.47 0.42
N VAL A 93 4.52 3.15 -0.55
CA VAL A 93 4.27 2.59 -1.88
C VAL A 93 5.58 2.29 -2.61
N LEU A 94 6.64 3.06 -2.37
CA LEU A 94 7.92 2.87 -3.07
C LEU A 94 8.53 1.46 -2.83
N PRO A 95 8.75 1.01 -1.58
CA PRO A 95 9.22 -0.36 -1.34
C PRO A 95 8.18 -1.42 -1.74
N ALA A 96 6.87 -1.17 -1.53
CA ALA A 96 5.81 -2.09 -1.93
C ALA A 96 5.83 -2.32 -3.45
N GLN A 97 5.86 -1.25 -4.22
CA GLN A 97 5.87 -1.32 -5.69
C GLN A 97 7.16 -1.95 -6.21
N LYS A 98 8.33 -1.60 -5.64
CA LYS A 98 9.60 -2.25 -6.00
C LYS A 98 9.53 -3.76 -5.80
N LEU A 99 9.06 -4.23 -4.64
CA LEU A 99 8.91 -5.65 -4.36
C LEU A 99 7.89 -6.32 -5.29
N ALA A 100 6.73 -5.71 -5.50
CA ALA A 100 5.72 -6.23 -6.42
C ALA A 100 6.21 -6.39 -7.85
N GLN A 101 7.09 -5.49 -8.32
CA GLN A 101 7.66 -5.54 -9.67
C GLN A 101 8.86 -6.47 -9.80
N THR A 102 9.65 -6.67 -8.73
CA THR A 102 10.99 -7.29 -8.87
C THR A 102 11.16 -8.57 -8.06
N ARG A 103 10.37 -8.79 -6.99
CA ARG A 103 10.50 -10.00 -6.19
C ARG A 103 9.69 -11.14 -6.83
N ARG A 104 10.35 -12.28 -6.99
CA ARG A 104 9.70 -13.50 -7.50
C ARG A 104 8.54 -13.89 -6.57
N GLY A 105 7.45 -14.39 -7.15
CA GLY A 105 6.32 -14.92 -6.40
C GLY A 105 5.38 -13.86 -5.81
N ALA A 106 5.55 -12.57 -6.15
CA ALA A 106 4.62 -11.52 -5.71
C ALA A 106 3.17 -11.89 -6.06
N ALA A 107 2.31 -11.97 -5.04
CA ALA A 107 0.92 -12.40 -5.20
C ALA A 107 -0.02 -11.24 -5.60
N GLY A 108 0.33 -10.01 -5.22
CA GLY A 108 -0.46 -8.83 -5.52
C GLY A 108 0.12 -7.56 -4.93
N ALA A 109 -0.52 -6.43 -5.22
CA ALA A 109 -0.12 -5.13 -4.67
C ALA A 109 -1.32 -4.27 -4.26
N LEU A 110 -1.16 -3.51 -3.18
CA LEU A 110 -2.16 -2.58 -2.66
C LEU A 110 -1.49 -1.22 -2.39
N PHE A 111 -1.84 -0.22 -3.17
CA PHE A 111 -1.24 1.11 -3.06
C PHE A 111 -2.26 2.11 -2.53
N PHE A 112 -1.93 2.75 -1.43
CA PHE A 112 -2.78 3.76 -0.79
C PHE A 112 -2.11 5.13 -0.88
N HIS A 113 -2.80 6.10 -1.46
CA HIS A 113 -2.35 7.50 -1.55
C HIS A 113 -1.01 7.71 -2.29
N GLY A 114 -0.65 6.81 -3.21
CA GLY A 114 0.59 6.90 -3.96
C GLY A 114 0.66 5.89 -5.09
N CYS A 115 1.47 6.19 -6.11
CA CYS A 115 1.83 5.28 -7.19
C CYS A 115 3.06 5.83 -7.91
N ALA A 116 4.13 5.08 -7.95
CA ALA A 116 5.33 5.48 -8.70
C ALA A 116 5.22 5.06 -10.19
N PRO A 117 5.92 5.74 -11.10
CA PRO A 117 6.08 5.26 -12.46
C PRO A 117 6.67 3.85 -12.48
N VAL A 118 6.10 2.94 -13.29
CA VAL A 118 6.60 1.55 -13.43
C VAL A 118 8.09 1.54 -13.80
N SER A 119 8.52 2.48 -14.64
CA SER A 119 9.92 2.63 -15.07
C SER A 119 10.90 2.92 -13.94
N GLN A 120 10.45 3.30 -12.76
CA GLN A 120 11.30 3.55 -11.60
C GLN A 120 11.94 2.26 -11.04
N PHE A 121 11.24 1.13 -11.19
CA PHE A 121 11.67 -0.14 -10.60
C PHE A 121 11.88 -1.25 -11.64
N GLY A 122 11.45 -1.04 -12.88
CA GLY A 122 11.61 -2.03 -13.94
C GLY A 122 10.99 -1.56 -15.27
N PRO A 123 11.19 -2.30 -16.34
CA PRO A 123 10.70 -1.91 -17.68
C PRO A 123 9.19 -2.13 -17.85
N TYR A 124 8.57 -2.99 -17.04
CA TYR A 124 7.14 -3.36 -17.12
C TYR A 124 6.58 -3.76 -15.75
N TRP A 125 5.25 -3.76 -15.66
CA TRP A 125 4.53 -4.39 -14.55
C TRP A 125 4.35 -5.88 -14.82
N PRO A 126 4.61 -6.78 -13.84
CA PRO A 126 4.45 -8.23 -14.06
C PRO A 126 2.98 -8.59 -14.34
N LEU A 127 2.73 -9.33 -15.42
CA LEU A 127 1.38 -9.64 -15.91
C LEU A 127 0.51 -10.44 -14.91
N HIS A 128 1.14 -11.21 -14.03
CA HIS A 128 0.48 -12.05 -13.03
C HIS A 128 0.24 -11.36 -11.69
N VAL A 129 0.71 -10.14 -11.49
CA VAL A 129 0.57 -9.40 -10.23
C VAL A 129 -0.61 -8.44 -10.33
N PRO A 130 -1.77 -8.77 -9.73
CA PRO A 130 -2.88 -7.82 -9.66
C PRO A 130 -2.55 -6.66 -8.71
N VAL A 131 -3.13 -5.49 -8.97
CA VAL A 131 -2.90 -4.30 -8.16
C VAL A 131 -4.15 -3.45 -8.00
N GLN A 132 -4.40 -2.99 -6.77
CA GLN A 132 -5.37 -1.94 -6.49
C GLN A 132 -4.69 -0.68 -6.00
N ILE A 133 -5.16 0.46 -6.49
CA ILE A 133 -4.66 1.80 -6.12
C ILE A 133 -5.83 2.59 -5.56
N HIS A 134 -5.66 3.19 -4.38
CA HIS A 134 -6.71 3.91 -3.66
C HIS A 134 -6.25 5.31 -3.29
N ALA A 135 -6.99 6.35 -3.70
CA ALA A 135 -6.71 7.74 -3.35
C ALA A 135 -8.00 8.57 -3.35
N TYR A 136 -7.93 9.77 -2.80
CA TYR A 136 -8.98 10.77 -3.01
C TYR A 136 -8.84 11.44 -4.38
N ASP A 137 -9.98 11.81 -4.99
CA ASP A 137 -10.06 12.48 -6.29
C ASP A 137 -9.60 13.94 -6.27
N THR A 138 -9.46 14.55 -5.08
CA THR A 138 -8.94 15.91 -4.87
C THR A 138 -7.76 15.99 -3.89
N ASP A 139 -7.09 14.86 -3.65
CA ASP A 139 -5.82 14.81 -2.93
C ASP A 139 -4.71 15.47 -3.77
N LYS A 140 -4.30 16.69 -3.40
CA LYS A 140 -3.30 17.45 -4.16
C LYS A 140 -1.96 16.74 -4.27
N VAL A 141 -1.54 15.98 -3.27
CA VAL A 141 -0.28 15.24 -3.30
C VAL A 141 -0.34 14.17 -4.39
N PHE A 142 -1.42 13.39 -4.42
CA PHE A 142 -1.62 12.34 -5.41
C PHE A 142 -1.91 12.90 -6.82
N MET A 143 -2.74 13.96 -6.91
CA MET A 143 -3.18 14.53 -8.18
C MET A 143 -2.06 15.30 -8.89
N ASP A 144 -1.32 16.13 -8.14
CA ASP A 144 -0.34 17.08 -8.68
C ASP A 144 1.09 16.51 -8.65
N GLY A 145 1.36 15.50 -7.81
CA GLY A 145 2.68 14.88 -7.60
C GLY A 145 3.12 13.91 -8.70
N GLY A 146 2.26 13.63 -9.69
CA GLY A 146 2.54 12.67 -10.75
C GLY A 146 2.02 11.24 -10.47
N ASP A 147 1.56 10.97 -9.23
CA ASP A 147 1.05 9.66 -8.83
C ASP A 147 -0.20 9.25 -9.61
N LEU A 148 -1.15 10.19 -9.84
CA LEU A 148 -2.34 9.92 -10.65
C LEU A 148 -1.97 9.54 -12.09
N PHE A 149 -1.00 10.24 -12.68
CA PHE A 149 -0.55 9.91 -14.04
C PHE A 149 0.09 8.51 -14.08
N ALA A 150 0.94 8.18 -13.09
CA ALA A 150 1.55 6.87 -12.96
C ALA A 150 0.50 5.78 -12.75
N ALA A 151 -0.49 6.00 -11.89
CA ALA A 151 -1.59 5.07 -11.61
C ALA A 151 -2.43 4.80 -12.88
N ARG A 152 -2.83 5.84 -13.60
CA ARG A 152 -3.59 5.70 -14.86
C ARG A 152 -2.79 4.94 -15.92
N LYS A 153 -1.49 5.22 -16.03
CA LYS A 153 -0.60 4.53 -16.96
C LYS A 153 -0.44 3.06 -16.57
N LEU A 154 -0.32 2.75 -15.27
CA LEU A 154 -0.25 1.38 -14.77
C LEU A 154 -1.55 0.63 -15.12
N VAL A 155 -2.72 1.18 -14.80
CA VAL A 155 -4.02 0.57 -15.10
C VAL A 155 -4.22 0.34 -16.60
N ALA A 156 -3.77 1.25 -17.44
CA ALA A 156 -3.91 1.12 -18.89
C ALA A 156 -3.01 0.01 -19.50
N ASN A 157 -1.98 -0.46 -18.79
CA ASN A 157 -0.96 -1.37 -19.33
C ASN A 157 -0.84 -2.69 -18.54
N ALA A 158 -1.53 -2.85 -17.41
CA ALA A 158 -1.52 -4.07 -16.62
C ALA A 158 -2.83 -4.85 -16.79
N ASN A 159 -2.77 -6.18 -16.78
CA ASN A 159 -3.93 -7.04 -17.03
C ASN A 159 -4.98 -6.98 -15.91
N ALA A 160 -4.54 -6.80 -14.65
CA ALA A 160 -5.39 -6.81 -13.47
C ALA A 160 -5.00 -5.65 -12.55
N ALA A 161 -5.34 -4.43 -12.97
CA ALA A 161 -5.04 -3.22 -12.22
C ALA A 161 -6.30 -2.36 -12.10
N GLU A 162 -6.58 -1.87 -10.90
CA GLU A 162 -7.74 -1.04 -10.61
C GLU A 162 -7.31 0.24 -9.90
N LEU A 163 -7.90 1.36 -10.30
CA LEU A 163 -7.75 2.65 -9.63
C LEU A 163 -9.09 3.08 -9.05
N PHE A 164 -9.15 3.20 -7.74
CA PHE A 164 -10.30 3.69 -7.01
C PHE A 164 -10.05 5.12 -6.52
N LEU A 165 -10.78 6.05 -7.09
CA LEU A 165 -10.81 7.44 -6.64
C LEU A 165 -12.07 7.66 -5.80
N TYR A 166 -11.90 8.11 -4.57
CA TYR A 166 -12.99 8.40 -3.64
C TYR A 166 -13.26 9.90 -3.62
N PRO A 167 -14.53 10.35 -3.47
CA PRO A 167 -14.81 11.76 -3.26
C PRO A 167 -14.21 12.23 -1.95
N GLY A 168 -13.35 13.25 -1.99
CA GLY A 168 -12.74 13.79 -0.77
C GLY A 168 -11.40 14.49 -1.01
N LYS A 169 -10.95 15.16 0.03
CA LYS A 169 -9.71 15.93 0.03
C LYS A 169 -8.84 15.56 1.23
N GLY A 170 -7.58 15.75 1.08
CA GLY A 170 -6.59 15.42 2.10
C GLY A 170 -5.81 14.16 1.73
N HIS A 171 -4.63 14.08 2.29
CA HIS A 171 -3.74 12.95 2.08
C HIS A 171 -3.78 12.02 3.29
N ILE A 172 -3.61 10.71 3.12
CA ILE A 172 -3.60 9.70 4.19
C ILE A 172 -4.93 9.64 4.97
N PHE A 173 -6.07 9.63 4.30
CA PHE A 173 -7.37 9.53 4.96
C PHE A 173 -7.64 8.17 5.63
N THR A 174 -6.81 7.17 5.38
CA THR A 174 -6.94 5.82 5.94
C THR A 174 -6.28 5.65 7.30
N ASP A 175 -5.52 6.64 7.79
CA ASP A 175 -4.84 6.58 9.08
C ASP A 175 -5.70 7.20 10.19
N SER A 176 -6.26 6.36 11.05
CA SER A 176 -7.15 6.78 12.15
C SER A 176 -6.48 7.51 13.31
N SER A 177 -5.18 7.77 13.24
CA SER A 177 -4.45 8.62 14.19
C SER A 177 -4.17 10.02 13.65
N LEU A 178 -4.54 10.31 12.41
CA LEU A 178 -4.30 11.60 11.77
C LEU A 178 -5.59 12.42 11.64
N PRO A 179 -5.51 13.76 11.62
CA PRO A 179 -6.66 14.63 11.42
C PRO A 179 -7.36 14.46 10.06
N SER A 180 -6.67 13.90 9.06
CA SER A 180 -7.20 13.61 7.73
C SER A 180 -8.05 12.34 7.67
N TYR A 181 -8.20 11.60 8.78
CA TYR A 181 -8.93 10.35 8.81
C TYR A 181 -10.39 10.50 8.40
N ASP A 182 -10.83 9.61 7.51
CA ASP A 182 -12.22 9.47 7.10
C ASP A 182 -12.66 8.02 7.28
N GLU A 183 -13.50 7.78 8.27
CA GLU A 183 -13.98 6.44 8.60
C GLU A 183 -14.82 5.83 7.49
N ALA A 184 -15.69 6.63 6.84
CA ALA A 184 -16.57 6.15 5.79
C ALA A 184 -15.77 5.73 4.54
N ALA A 185 -14.84 6.59 4.08
CA ALA A 185 -13.97 6.27 2.96
C ALA A 185 -13.05 5.09 3.29
N THR A 186 -12.47 5.05 4.51
CA THR A 186 -11.62 3.92 4.95
C THR A 186 -12.38 2.60 4.97
N THR A 187 -13.65 2.61 5.38
CA THR A 187 -14.50 1.41 5.37
C THR A 187 -14.71 0.90 3.92
N LEU A 188 -14.90 1.77 2.96
CA LEU A 188 -15.00 1.40 1.54
C LEU A 188 -13.67 0.85 1.00
N VAL A 189 -12.54 1.46 1.38
CA VAL A 189 -11.20 0.93 1.06
C VAL A 189 -11.04 -0.48 1.60
N LEU A 190 -11.29 -0.68 2.91
CA LEU A 190 -11.13 -1.99 3.54
C LEU A 190 -12.03 -3.06 2.90
N LYS A 191 -13.26 -2.72 2.56
CA LYS A 191 -14.17 -3.66 1.85
C LYS A 191 -13.55 -4.15 0.54
N ARG A 192 -12.99 -3.26 -0.28
CA ARG A 192 -12.34 -3.61 -1.56
C ARG A 192 -11.05 -4.38 -1.36
N VAL A 193 -10.24 -3.96 -0.39
CA VAL A 193 -8.99 -4.64 -0.02
C VAL A 193 -9.25 -6.08 0.43
N LEU A 194 -10.24 -6.31 1.30
CA LEU A 194 -10.58 -7.66 1.76
C LEU A 194 -11.11 -8.52 0.61
N GLN A 195 -11.93 -7.97 -0.27
CA GLN A 195 -12.36 -8.69 -1.47
C GLN A 195 -11.17 -9.04 -2.36
N PHE A 196 -10.25 -8.12 -2.60
CA PHE A 196 -9.02 -8.36 -3.36
C PHE A 196 -8.17 -9.48 -2.74
N LEU A 197 -7.98 -9.44 -1.42
CA LEU A 197 -7.20 -10.47 -0.70
C LEU A 197 -7.87 -11.85 -0.75
N ASP A 198 -9.20 -11.93 -0.76
CA ASP A 198 -9.96 -13.18 -0.92
C ASP A 198 -9.77 -13.80 -2.33
N GLU A 199 -9.47 -12.99 -3.34
CA GLU A 199 -9.29 -13.39 -4.74
C GLU A 199 -7.84 -13.78 -5.08
N ILE A 200 -6.86 -13.37 -4.26
CA ILE A 200 -5.44 -13.71 -4.42
C ILE A 200 -5.23 -15.23 -4.24
N ARG A 201 -4.51 -15.84 -5.18
CA ARG A 201 -4.24 -17.29 -5.23
C ARG A 201 -2.76 -17.60 -5.00
#